data_1492da92ad70e5dfaf23feb3c80472d4
#
_entry.id   1492da92ad70e5dfaf23feb3c80472d4
#
_cell.length_a   1.000
_cell.length_b   1.000
_cell.length_c   1.000
_cell.angle_alpha   90.00
_cell.angle_beta   90.00
_cell.angle_gamma   90.00
#
_symmetry.space_group_name_H-M   'P 1'
#
loop_
_entity.id
_entity.type
_entity.pdbx_description
1 polymer ?
#
loop_
_entity_poly.entity_id
_entity_poly.type
_entity_poly.pdbx_seq_one_letter_code
_entity_poly.pdbx_strand_id
1 'polypeptide(L)'
;MNNNPNVFPQREIEKLPNSFYSHAEAIFHLSEVGIEVKQTRVADWLGVSRANVSQVTGRMQNSGLVKLGDELELTEKGSYLAKMISRRRRIVERFLSEILDLSWDKVYMETKNWENV
;
A
#
# COMPACT_ATOMS: atom_id res chain seq x y z
N MET A 1 -4.53 24.10 8.43
CA MET A 1 -5.16 22.76 8.53
C MET A 1 -5.83 22.43 7.21
N ASN A 2 -5.56 21.30 6.65
CA ASN A 2 -6.16 20.87 5.39
C ASN A 2 -7.56 20.32 5.63
N ASN A 3 -8.59 20.95 5.07
CA ASN A 3 -9.99 20.55 5.22
C ASN A 3 -10.49 19.70 4.04
N ASN A 4 -9.58 19.26 3.17
CA ASN A 4 -9.96 18.40 2.05
C ASN A 4 -10.40 17.04 2.58
N PRO A 5 -11.68 16.62 2.35
CA PRO A 5 -12.17 15.34 2.87
C PRO A 5 -11.50 14.12 2.24
N ASN A 6 -10.76 14.31 1.16
CA ASN A 6 -10.07 13.22 0.46
C ASN A 6 -8.65 12.99 0.95
N VAL A 7 -8.21 13.75 1.95
CA VAL A 7 -6.87 13.66 2.49
C VAL A 7 -6.93 13.21 3.96
N PHE A 8 -6.20 12.14 4.28
CA PHE A 8 -6.07 11.69 5.66
C PHE A 8 -5.13 12.59 6.44
N PRO A 9 -5.47 12.93 7.69
CA PRO A 9 -4.46 13.43 8.62
C PRO A 9 -3.34 12.41 8.80
N GLN A 10 -2.12 12.87 8.88
CA GLN A 10 -0.93 12.00 9.00
C GLN A 10 -1.06 11.01 10.15
N ARG A 11 -1.56 11.46 11.30
CA ARG A 11 -1.70 10.60 12.49
C ARG A 11 -2.72 9.47 12.30
N GLU A 12 -3.74 9.66 11.47
CA GLU A 12 -4.71 8.62 11.16
C GLU A 12 -4.09 7.53 10.30
N ILE A 13 -3.24 7.93 9.37
CA ILE A 13 -2.50 7.00 8.52
C ILE A 13 -1.58 6.12 9.37
N GLU A 14 -0.90 6.72 10.33
CA GLU A 14 0.03 5.99 11.21
C GLU A 14 -0.67 4.96 12.10
N LYS A 15 -1.98 5.10 12.31
CA LYS A 15 -2.77 4.18 13.13
C LYS A 15 -3.36 3.02 12.35
N LEU A 16 -3.22 3.00 11.03
CA LEU A 16 -3.79 1.92 10.21
C LEU A 16 -2.96 0.65 10.37
N PRO A 17 -3.61 -0.53 10.30
CA PRO A 17 -2.87 -1.79 10.32
C PRO A 17 -1.88 -1.88 9.16
N ASN A 18 -0.74 -2.52 9.39
CA ASN A 18 0.28 -2.71 8.35
C ASN A 18 -0.26 -3.42 7.11
N SER A 19 -1.20 -4.34 7.29
CA SER A 19 -1.85 -5.04 6.17
C SER A 19 -2.57 -4.09 5.22
N PHE A 20 -3.09 -2.97 5.73
CA PHE A 20 -3.75 -1.98 4.88
C PHE A 20 -2.75 -1.33 3.92
N TYR A 21 -1.54 -1.04 4.38
CA TYR A 21 -0.50 -0.46 3.55
C TYR A 21 -0.10 -1.39 2.41
N SER A 22 0.18 -2.65 2.74
CA SER A 22 0.61 -3.62 1.74
C SER A 22 -0.48 -3.91 0.72
N HIS A 23 -1.73 -4.01 1.17
CA HIS A 23 -2.86 -4.25 0.26
C HIS A 23 -3.15 -3.04 -0.63
N ALA A 24 -3.12 -1.83 -0.07
CA ALA A 24 -3.33 -0.61 -0.85
C ALA A 24 -2.26 -0.48 -1.94
N GLU A 25 -1.01 -0.75 -1.60
CA GLU A 25 0.08 -0.69 -2.55
C GLU A 25 -0.04 -1.74 -3.65
N ALA A 26 -0.42 -2.97 -3.30
CA ALA A 26 -0.63 -4.03 -4.28
C ALA A 26 -1.75 -3.68 -5.25
N ILE A 27 -2.88 -3.19 -4.75
CA ILE A 27 -4.02 -2.78 -5.58
C ILE A 27 -3.61 -1.63 -6.50
N PHE A 28 -2.90 -0.64 -5.97
CA PHE A 28 -2.43 0.50 -6.76
C PHE A 28 -1.50 0.04 -7.88
N HIS A 29 -0.54 -0.79 -7.56
CA HIS A 29 0.43 -1.28 -8.53
C HIS A 29 -0.25 -2.09 -9.66
N LEU A 30 -1.12 -3.03 -9.31
CA LEU A 30 -1.83 -3.83 -10.30
C LEU A 30 -2.69 -2.96 -11.20
N SER A 31 -3.34 -1.95 -10.62
CA SER A 31 -4.15 -0.98 -11.37
C SER A 31 -3.29 -0.18 -12.35
N GLU A 32 -2.12 0.29 -11.91
CA GLU A 32 -1.21 1.10 -12.74
C GLU A 32 -0.68 0.32 -13.95
N VAL A 33 -0.40 -0.97 -13.79
CA VAL A 33 0.10 -1.79 -14.89
C VAL A 33 -1.02 -2.37 -15.76
N GLY A 34 -2.27 -2.02 -15.49
CA GLY A 34 -3.41 -2.44 -16.30
C GLY A 34 -3.85 -3.88 -16.09
N ILE A 35 -3.47 -4.49 -14.98
CA ILE A 35 -3.89 -5.85 -14.63
C ILE A 35 -5.23 -5.77 -13.89
N GLU A 36 -6.15 -6.67 -14.22
CA GLU A 36 -7.43 -6.78 -13.55
C GLU A 36 -7.22 -7.07 -12.05
N VAL A 37 -7.75 -6.20 -11.19
CA VAL A 37 -7.47 -6.27 -9.76
C VAL A 37 -8.48 -7.16 -9.07
N LYS A 38 -8.21 -8.46 -9.09
CA LYS A 38 -9.01 -9.48 -8.38
C LYS A 38 -8.32 -9.83 -7.07
N GLN A 39 -9.11 -10.34 -6.12
CA GLN A 39 -8.56 -10.79 -4.83
C GLN A 39 -7.47 -11.84 -5.01
N THR A 40 -7.63 -12.75 -5.98
CA THR A 40 -6.61 -13.76 -6.27
C THR A 40 -5.30 -13.15 -6.74
N ARG A 41 -5.35 -12.08 -7.53
CA ARG A 41 -4.14 -11.39 -8.00
C ARG A 41 -3.42 -10.70 -6.85
N VAL A 42 -4.17 -10.07 -5.97
CA VAL A 42 -3.60 -9.43 -4.78
C VAL A 42 -2.98 -10.48 -3.87
N ALA A 43 -3.65 -11.61 -3.68
CA ALA A 43 -3.14 -12.71 -2.87
C ALA A 43 -1.81 -13.24 -3.42
N ASP A 44 -1.74 -13.46 -4.73
CA ASP A 44 -0.52 -13.91 -5.40
C ASP A 44 0.61 -12.87 -5.26
N TRP A 45 0.28 -11.60 -5.45
CA TRP A 45 1.26 -10.53 -5.34
C TRP A 45 1.88 -10.43 -3.95
N LEU A 46 1.04 -10.56 -2.92
CA LEU A 46 1.47 -10.42 -1.53
C LEU A 46 1.96 -11.72 -0.91
N GLY A 47 1.76 -12.86 -1.56
CA GLY A 47 2.12 -14.15 -1.01
C GLY A 47 1.27 -14.55 0.20
N VAL A 48 -0.01 -14.18 0.20
CA VAL A 48 -0.95 -14.50 1.27
C VAL A 48 -2.15 -15.26 0.71
N SER A 49 -3.01 -15.77 1.58
CA SER A 49 -4.20 -16.50 1.14
C SER A 49 -5.25 -15.55 0.60
N ARG A 50 -6.10 -16.06 -0.29
CA ARG A 50 -7.27 -15.32 -0.78
C ARG A 50 -8.20 -14.93 0.36
N ALA A 51 -8.38 -15.83 1.34
CA ALA A 51 -9.21 -15.56 2.52
C ALA A 51 -8.66 -14.35 3.31
N ASN A 52 -7.33 -14.26 3.43
CA ASN A 52 -6.67 -13.13 4.08
C ASN A 52 -6.97 -11.83 3.33
N VAL A 53 -6.84 -11.84 2.00
CA VAL A 53 -7.13 -10.65 1.17
C VAL A 53 -8.58 -10.24 1.33
N SER A 54 -9.52 -11.19 1.31
CA SER A 54 -10.95 -10.92 1.49
C SER A 54 -11.21 -10.25 2.83
N GLN A 55 -10.62 -10.75 3.89
CA GLN A 55 -10.76 -10.20 5.23
C GLN A 55 -10.20 -8.78 5.33
N VAL A 56 -8.98 -8.58 4.85
CA VAL A 56 -8.31 -7.27 4.92
C VAL A 56 -9.03 -6.23 4.08
N THR A 57 -9.40 -6.58 2.83
CA THR A 57 -10.09 -5.64 1.95
C THR A 57 -11.49 -5.31 2.46
N GLY A 58 -12.16 -6.26 3.13
CA GLY A 58 -13.43 -5.97 3.80
C GLY A 58 -13.28 -4.92 4.90
N ARG A 59 -12.22 -5.02 5.70
CA ARG A 59 -11.91 -4.03 6.74
C ARG A 59 -11.52 -2.69 6.12
N MET A 60 -10.76 -2.70 5.02
CA MET A 60 -10.40 -1.49 4.28
C MET A 60 -11.63 -0.79 3.72
N GLN A 61 -12.61 -1.56 3.23
CA GLN A 61 -13.88 -0.99 2.77
C GLN A 61 -14.59 -0.26 3.90
N ASN A 62 -14.62 -0.85 5.09
CA ASN A 62 -15.23 -0.22 6.26
C ASN A 62 -14.52 1.08 6.65
N SER A 63 -13.24 1.19 6.35
CA SER A 63 -12.44 2.39 6.60
C SER A 63 -12.47 3.38 5.43
N GLY A 64 -13.21 3.10 4.37
CA GLY A 64 -13.34 4.00 3.23
C GLY A 64 -12.14 4.02 2.29
N LEU A 65 -11.32 2.97 2.29
CA LEU A 65 -10.08 2.90 1.51
C LEU A 65 -10.25 2.18 0.19
N VAL A 66 -11.22 1.27 0.10
CA VAL A 66 -11.42 0.44 -1.08
C VAL A 66 -12.90 0.23 -1.33
N LYS A 67 -13.25 0.04 -2.60
CA LYS A 67 -14.58 -0.40 -3.02
C LYS A 67 -14.48 -1.84 -3.46
N LEU A 68 -15.38 -2.68 -2.95
CA LEU A 68 -15.50 -4.08 -3.35
C LEU A 68 -16.55 -4.20 -4.45
N GLY A 69 -16.19 -4.82 -5.55
CA GLY A 69 -17.05 -5.09 -6.68
C GLY A 69 -16.48 -6.25 -7.46
N ASP A 70 -16.69 -6.28 -8.77
CA ASP A 70 -16.08 -7.29 -9.64
C ASP A 70 -14.56 -7.20 -9.58
N GLU A 71 -14.06 -5.97 -9.42
CA GLU A 71 -12.65 -5.71 -9.15
C GLU A 71 -12.53 -4.89 -7.87
N LEU A 72 -11.34 -4.94 -7.27
CA LEU A 72 -11.00 -4.09 -6.14
C LEU A 72 -10.56 -2.72 -6.67
N GLU A 73 -11.17 -1.66 -6.15
CA GLU A 73 -10.80 -0.29 -6.51
C GLU A 73 -10.46 0.49 -5.27
N LEU A 74 -9.35 1.23 -5.32
CA LEU A 74 -9.02 2.18 -4.28
C LEU A 74 -9.94 3.40 -4.40
N THR A 75 -10.42 3.89 -3.26
CA THR A 75 -11.05 5.20 -3.18
C THR A 75 -9.97 6.27 -3.30
N GLU A 76 -10.36 7.55 -3.34
CA GLU A 76 -9.38 8.64 -3.32
C GLU A 76 -8.49 8.56 -2.07
N LYS A 77 -9.07 8.22 -0.92
CA LYS A 77 -8.32 8.02 0.32
C LYS A 77 -7.34 6.85 0.20
N GLY A 78 -7.80 5.73 -0.36
CA GLY A 78 -6.96 4.57 -0.59
C GLY A 78 -5.82 4.85 -1.56
N SER A 79 -6.10 5.58 -2.63
CA SER A 79 -5.08 5.99 -3.60
C SER A 79 -4.04 6.91 -2.98
N TYR A 80 -4.48 7.85 -2.15
CA TYR A 80 -3.58 8.73 -1.42
C TYR A 80 -2.65 7.94 -0.51
N LEU A 81 -3.21 6.98 0.24
CA LEU A 81 -2.43 6.10 1.11
C LEU A 81 -1.37 5.33 0.32
N ALA A 82 -1.77 4.70 -0.79
CA ALA A 82 -0.87 3.91 -1.63
C ALA A 82 0.27 4.77 -2.19
N LYS A 83 -0.04 5.95 -2.68
CA LYS A 83 0.97 6.88 -3.22
C LYS A 83 1.95 7.33 -2.15
N MET A 84 1.46 7.56 -0.95
CA MET A 84 2.30 7.98 0.17
C MET A 84 3.27 6.87 0.58
N ILE A 85 2.80 5.63 0.63
CA ILE A 85 3.64 4.47 0.95
C ILE A 85 4.73 4.30 -0.13
N SER A 86 4.35 4.40 -1.40
CA SER A 86 5.31 4.30 -2.51
C SER A 86 6.36 5.42 -2.45
N ARG A 87 5.95 6.63 -2.10
CA ARG A 87 6.86 7.75 -1.95
C ARG A 87 7.86 7.52 -0.81
N ARG A 88 7.37 7.05 0.34
CA ARG A 88 8.23 6.74 1.49
C ARG A 88 9.26 5.68 1.13
N ARG A 89 8.82 4.63 0.45
CA ARG A 89 9.72 3.55 0.00
C ARG A 89 10.82 4.10 -0.91
N ARG A 90 10.48 4.91 -1.91
CA ARG A 90 11.47 5.48 -2.82
C ARG A 90 12.50 6.35 -2.09
N ILE A 91 12.05 7.12 -1.11
CA ILE A 91 12.96 7.95 -0.31
C ILE A 91 13.92 7.08 0.49
N VAL A 92 13.43 6.03 1.15
CA VAL A 92 14.25 5.11 1.93
C VAL A 92 15.24 4.37 1.03
N GLU A 93 14.77 3.84 -0.11
CA GLU A 93 15.63 3.15 -1.08
C GLU A 93 16.75 4.07 -1.57
N ARG A 94 16.42 5.31 -1.89
CA ARG A 94 17.42 6.29 -2.34
C ARG A 94 18.44 6.60 -1.26
N PHE A 95 17.96 6.77 -0.03
CA PHE A 95 18.87 6.99 1.12
C PHE A 95 19.82 5.82 1.30
N LEU A 96 19.30 4.59 1.33
CA LEU A 96 20.11 3.39 1.52
C LEU A 96 21.09 3.18 0.37
N SER A 97 20.66 3.42 -0.87
CA SER A 97 21.49 3.25 -2.05
C SER A 97 22.59 4.31 -2.16
N GLU A 98 22.24 5.58 -1.99
CA GLU A 98 23.16 6.71 -2.22
C GLU A 98 24.03 7.02 -1.01
N ILE A 99 23.49 6.90 0.20
CA ILE A 99 24.17 7.33 1.43
C ILE A 99 24.96 6.18 2.05
N LEU A 100 24.35 4.98 2.10
CA LEU A 100 24.97 3.83 2.75
C LEU A 100 25.68 2.91 1.76
N ASP A 101 25.62 3.22 0.46
CA ASP A 101 26.27 2.46 -0.61
C ASP A 101 25.95 0.96 -0.55
N LEU A 102 24.67 0.63 -0.33
CA LEU A 102 24.20 -0.74 -0.27
C LEU A 102 23.89 -1.27 -1.68
N SER A 103 24.08 -2.58 -1.89
CA SER A 103 23.66 -3.21 -3.13
C SER A 103 22.12 -3.13 -3.25
N TRP A 104 21.61 -3.17 -4.49
CA TRP A 104 20.17 -3.03 -4.75
C TRP A 104 19.34 -4.07 -3.99
N ASP A 105 19.80 -5.31 -3.92
CA ASP A 105 19.09 -6.38 -3.22
C ASP A 105 18.97 -6.07 -1.71
N LYS A 106 20.06 -5.59 -1.11
CA LYS A 106 20.05 -5.19 0.31
C LYS A 106 19.15 -3.99 0.53
N VAL A 107 19.13 -3.03 -0.39
CA VAL A 107 18.25 -1.87 -0.32
C VAL A 107 16.78 -2.32 -0.27
N TYR A 108 16.41 -3.24 -1.13
CA TYR A 108 15.04 -3.75 -1.17
C TYR A 108 14.65 -4.39 0.18
N MET A 109 15.49 -5.24 0.72
CA MET A 109 15.22 -5.93 1.99
C MET A 109 15.13 -4.95 3.16
N GLU A 110 16.03 -3.99 3.23
CA GLU A 110 16.00 -2.98 4.30
C GLU A 110 14.77 -2.08 4.20
N THR A 111 14.38 -1.70 2.98
CA THR A 111 13.19 -0.89 2.76
C THR A 111 11.95 -1.56 3.33
N LYS A 112 11.83 -2.87 3.18
CA LYS A 112 10.73 -3.63 3.76
C LYS A 112 10.66 -3.49 5.27
N ASN A 113 11.81 -3.38 5.93
CA ASN A 113 11.87 -3.20 7.38
C ASN A 113 11.54 -1.77 7.82
N TRP A 114 11.77 -0.78 6.96
CA TRP A 114 11.66 0.65 7.31
C TRP A 114 10.33 1.27 6.91
N GLU A 115 9.62 0.70 5.96
CA GLU A 115 8.39 1.33 5.43
C GLU A 115 7.26 1.41 6.46
N ASN A 116 7.34 0.65 7.55
CA ASN A 116 6.36 0.62 8.62
C ASN A 116 6.82 1.36 9.89
N VAL A 117 7.90 2.07 9.81
CA VAL A 117 8.46 2.81 10.94
C VAL A 117 7.85 4.21 11.07
#